data_dcc5228cb6abbbbd0140647a049f32ca
#
_entry.id   dcc5228cb6abbbbd0140647a049f32ca
#
_cell.length_a   1.000
_cell.length_b   1.000
_cell.length_c   1.000
_cell.angle_alpha   90.00
_cell.angle_beta   90.00
_cell.angle_gamma   90.00
#
_symmetry.space_group_name_H-M   'P 1'
#
loop_
_entity.id
_entity.type
_entity.pdbx_description
1 polymer ?
#
loop_
_entity_poly.entity_id
_entity_poly.type
_entity_poly.pdbx_seq_one_letter_code
_entity_poly.pdbx_strand_id
1 'polypeptide(L)'
;QIQSRDHLLEKHPNLKFVGAHLGSMEWSVDEMAKRLDKFPDMALDFAERIGHVQFQCIGEWQKVHDFFMKYQDRIIYGTDLETNDDESPEVLRNKATELWLRDWKYFTSGDTLQSPLVNGKFKGLMLPKSVVDKIYYKNAEKWYFKNNPSKK
;
A
#
# COMPACT_ATOMS: atom_id res chain seq x y z
N GLN A 1 -5.08 -0.37 19.33
CA GLN A 1 -4.93 0.61 18.24
C GLN A 1 -6.07 0.50 17.22
N ILE A 2 -6.28 -0.67 16.55
CA ILE A 2 -7.32 -0.86 15.52
C ILE A 2 -8.72 -0.54 16.04
N GLN A 3 -9.11 -1.04 17.19
CA GLN A 3 -10.42 -0.76 17.81
C GLN A 3 -10.62 0.71 18.12
N SER A 4 -9.59 1.41 18.62
CA SER A 4 -9.67 2.84 18.93
C SER A 4 -9.84 3.67 17.66
N ARG A 5 -9.15 3.31 16.58
CA ARG A 5 -9.34 3.94 15.26
C ARG A 5 -10.75 3.67 14.72
N ASP A 6 -11.19 2.42 14.74
CA ASP A 6 -12.51 2.04 14.24
C ASP A 6 -13.61 2.83 14.98
N HIS A 7 -13.49 2.97 16.30
CA HIS A 7 -14.40 3.78 17.11
C HIS A 7 -14.36 5.29 16.75
N LEU A 8 -13.17 5.83 16.45
CA LEU A 8 -13.04 7.20 15.96
C LEU A 8 -13.79 7.39 14.64
N LEU A 9 -13.60 6.48 13.68
CA LEU A 9 -14.24 6.55 12.38
C LEU A 9 -15.76 6.35 12.46
N GLU A 10 -16.25 5.53 13.39
CA GLU A 10 -17.68 5.40 13.67
C GLU A 10 -18.29 6.70 14.19
N LYS A 11 -17.59 7.43 15.05
CA LYS A 11 -18.04 8.72 15.57
C LYS A 11 -17.96 9.85 14.53
N HIS A 12 -17.10 9.72 13.55
CA HIS A 12 -16.83 10.73 12.53
C HIS A 12 -16.96 10.14 11.12
N PRO A 13 -18.16 9.76 10.67
CA PRO A 13 -18.36 9.01 9.42
C PRO A 13 -17.92 9.76 8.16
N ASN A 14 -17.80 11.08 8.20
CA ASN A 14 -17.35 11.94 7.08
C ASN A 14 -15.84 12.27 7.15
N LEU A 15 -15.11 11.68 8.11
CA LEU A 15 -13.68 11.89 8.25
C LEU A 15 -12.92 11.11 7.18
N LYS A 16 -12.25 11.83 6.28
CA LYS A 16 -11.29 11.20 5.38
C LYS A 16 -10.07 10.73 6.17
N PHE A 17 -9.80 9.45 6.10
CA PHE A 17 -8.73 8.82 6.86
C PHE A 17 -7.82 8.00 5.95
N VAL A 18 -6.52 8.22 6.04
CA VAL A 18 -5.51 7.37 5.40
C VAL A 18 -4.71 6.66 6.49
N GLY A 19 -4.81 5.34 6.51
CA GLY A 19 -4.08 4.50 7.46
C GLY A 19 -2.69 4.17 6.94
N ALA A 20 -1.64 4.78 7.51
CA ALA A 20 -0.26 4.37 7.27
C ALA A 20 -0.01 2.93 7.72
N HIS A 21 1.03 2.29 7.19
CA HIS A 21 1.36 0.88 7.47
C HIS A 21 0.17 -0.07 7.23
N LEU A 22 -0.55 0.15 6.12
CA LEU A 22 -1.79 -0.57 5.80
C LEU A 22 -2.83 -0.52 6.94
N GLY A 23 -2.82 0.58 7.69
CA GLY A 23 -3.68 0.80 8.84
C GLY A 23 -3.40 -0.12 10.02
N SER A 24 -2.17 -0.62 10.16
CA SER A 24 -1.75 -1.66 11.12
C SER A 24 -2.54 -2.97 10.97
N MET A 25 -2.90 -3.30 9.72
CA MET A 25 -3.59 -4.56 9.37
C MET A 25 -2.83 -5.34 8.29
N GLU A 26 -1.56 -5.05 8.10
CA GLU A 26 -0.68 -5.59 7.07
C GLU A 26 -0.63 -7.13 7.04
N TRP A 27 -0.95 -7.76 8.17
CA TRP A 27 -0.95 -9.21 8.34
C TRP A 27 -2.13 -9.93 7.67
N SER A 28 -3.20 -9.20 7.24
CA SER A 28 -4.37 -9.81 6.63
C SER A 28 -5.11 -8.89 5.68
N VAL A 29 -5.16 -9.27 4.39
CA VAL A 29 -5.98 -8.56 3.38
C VAL A 29 -7.48 -8.65 3.70
N ASP A 30 -7.94 -9.70 4.39
CA ASP A 30 -9.33 -9.85 4.81
C ASP A 30 -9.69 -8.82 5.89
N GLU A 31 -8.78 -8.56 6.85
CA GLU A 31 -9.01 -7.54 7.87
C GLU A 31 -8.98 -6.12 7.28
N MET A 32 -8.09 -5.87 6.30
CA MET A 32 -8.09 -4.62 5.55
C MET A 32 -9.42 -4.45 4.78
N ALA A 33 -9.87 -5.50 4.08
CA ALA A 33 -11.11 -5.49 3.32
C ALA A 33 -12.33 -5.16 4.20
N LYS A 34 -12.45 -5.79 5.37
CA LYS A 34 -13.54 -5.50 6.34
C LYS A 34 -13.62 -4.01 6.70
N ARG A 35 -12.47 -3.35 6.93
CA ARG A 35 -12.47 -1.91 7.29
C ARG A 35 -12.74 -1.03 6.10
N LEU A 36 -12.19 -1.37 4.95
CA LEU A 36 -12.49 -0.64 3.72
C LEU A 36 -13.97 -0.76 3.31
N ASP A 37 -14.62 -1.90 3.54
CA ASP A 37 -16.06 -2.05 3.31
C ASP A 37 -16.88 -1.27 4.34
N LYS A 38 -16.45 -1.26 5.60
CA LYS A 38 -17.14 -0.57 6.69
C LYS A 38 -16.98 0.96 6.63
N PHE A 39 -15.82 1.46 6.21
CA PHE A 39 -15.48 2.88 6.22
C PHE A 39 -15.18 3.37 4.79
N PRO A 40 -16.17 3.89 4.05
CA PRO A 40 -15.99 4.28 2.65
C PRO A 40 -14.98 5.43 2.46
N ASP A 41 -14.82 6.31 3.45
CA ASP A 41 -13.85 7.41 3.45
C ASP A 41 -12.48 7.04 4.06
N MET A 42 -12.16 5.75 4.10
CA MET A 42 -10.86 5.23 4.49
C MET A 42 -10.04 4.77 3.28
N ALA A 43 -8.76 5.12 3.26
CA ALA A 43 -7.73 4.56 2.37
C ALA A 43 -6.56 3.99 3.20
N LEU A 44 -5.72 3.21 2.56
CA LEU A 44 -4.54 2.57 3.17
C LEU A 44 -3.28 2.96 2.40
N ASP A 45 -2.24 3.32 3.12
CA ASP A 45 -0.91 3.59 2.61
C ASP A 45 0.02 2.44 2.99
N PHE A 46 0.87 2.00 2.07
CA PHE A 46 1.80 0.89 2.32
C PHE A 46 2.82 1.21 3.40
N ALA A 47 3.48 2.37 3.32
CA ALA A 47 4.51 2.78 4.26
C ALA A 47 5.39 1.59 4.71
N GLU A 48 6.21 1.05 3.80
CA GLU A 48 7.13 -0.09 4.01
C GLU A 48 6.46 -1.49 4.12
N ARG A 49 5.17 -1.62 4.39
CA ARG A 49 4.54 -2.92 4.75
C ARG A 49 4.25 -3.87 3.57
N ILE A 50 4.86 -3.62 2.41
CA ILE A 50 4.67 -4.45 1.20
C ILE A 50 5.07 -5.92 1.41
N GLY A 51 6.11 -6.18 2.22
CA GLY A 51 6.58 -7.53 2.53
C GLY A 51 5.51 -8.42 3.14
N HIS A 52 4.65 -7.88 3.99
CA HIS A 52 3.54 -8.64 4.60
C HIS A 52 2.51 -9.09 3.57
N VAL A 53 2.26 -8.27 2.55
CA VAL A 53 1.32 -8.60 1.47
C VAL A 53 1.96 -9.59 0.49
N GLN A 54 3.26 -9.44 0.20
CA GLN A 54 4.04 -10.41 -0.58
C GLN A 54 4.05 -11.79 0.09
N PHE A 55 4.18 -11.84 1.42
CA PHE A 55 4.12 -13.08 2.18
C PHE A 55 2.76 -13.79 2.04
N GLN A 56 1.65 -13.04 2.11
CA GLN A 56 0.31 -13.60 1.90
C GLN A 56 0.14 -14.18 0.48
N CYS A 57 0.85 -13.67 -0.53
CA CYS A 57 0.83 -14.22 -1.89
C CYS A 57 1.44 -15.64 -1.97
N ILE A 58 2.22 -16.12 -1.00
CA ILE A 58 2.78 -17.47 -1.02
C ILE A 58 1.66 -18.52 -0.97
N GLY A 59 0.65 -18.30 -0.13
CA GLY A 59 -0.45 -19.25 0.05
C GLY A 59 -1.77 -18.82 -0.57
N GLU A 60 -2.01 -17.51 -0.72
CA GLU A 60 -3.32 -16.95 -1.04
C GLU A 60 -3.26 -15.90 -2.17
N TRP A 61 -2.46 -16.14 -3.19
CA TRP A 61 -2.22 -15.17 -4.27
C TRP A 61 -3.51 -14.58 -4.86
N GLN A 62 -4.51 -15.43 -5.17
CA GLN A 62 -5.76 -14.97 -5.77
C GLN A 62 -6.50 -13.99 -4.84
N LYS A 63 -6.55 -14.28 -3.56
CA LYS A 63 -7.18 -13.40 -2.56
C LYS A 63 -6.50 -12.01 -2.53
N VAL A 64 -5.17 -12.01 -2.52
CA VAL A 64 -4.40 -10.76 -2.53
C VAL A 64 -4.63 -9.99 -3.82
N HIS A 65 -4.58 -10.65 -4.98
CA HIS A 65 -4.87 -10.04 -6.28
C HIS A 65 -6.28 -9.40 -6.30
N ASP A 66 -7.30 -10.14 -5.87
CA ASP A 66 -8.69 -9.68 -5.85
C ASP A 66 -8.89 -8.51 -4.89
N PHE A 67 -8.18 -8.50 -3.76
CA PHE A 67 -8.15 -7.36 -2.85
C PHE A 67 -7.67 -6.09 -3.56
N PHE A 68 -6.56 -6.13 -4.29
CA PHE A 68 -6.06 -4.98 -5.04
C PHE A 68 -7.01 -4.54 -6.14
N MET A 69 -7.60 -5.49 -6.86
CA MET A 69 -8.59 -5.18 -7.90
C MET A 69 -9.83 -4.52 -7.34
N LYS A 70 -10.35 -5.00 -6.20
CA LYS A 70 -11.55 -4.44 -5.55
C LYS A 70 -11.31 -3.05 -4.95
N TYR A 71 -10.19 -2.88 -4.24
CA TYR A 71 -9.93 -1.65 -3.49
C TYR A 71 -8.92 -0.71 -4.17
N GLN A 72 -8.72 -0.85 -5.48
CA GLN A 72 -7.76 -0.12 -6.29
C GLN A 72 -7.80 1.42 -6.14
N ASP A 73 -8.93 1.99 -5.76
CA ASP A 73 -9.14 3.44 -5.60
C ASP A 73 -8.80 3.97 -4.20
N ARG A 74 -8.36 3.06 -3.30
CA ARG A 74 -8.13 3.35 -1.87
C ARG A 74 -6.83 2.78 -1.33
N ILE A 75 -5.95 2.28 -2.20
CA ILE A 75 -4.61 1.82 -1.85
C ILE A 75 -3.59 2.82 -2.39
N ILE A 76 -2.67 3.27 -1.55
CA ILE A 76 -1.65 4.27 -1.88
C ILE A 76 -0.27 3.63 -1.68
N TYR A 77 0.61 3.78 -2.67
CA TYR A 77 1.99 3.34 -2.57
C TYR A 77 2.83 4.35 -1.78
N GLY A 78 3.60 3.85 -0.85
CA GLY A 78 4.58 4.57 -0.08
C GLY A 78 5.66 3.62 0.41
N THR A 79 6.89 4.08 0.56
CA THR A 79 8.03 3.24 0.90
C THR A 79 8.47 3.37 2.34
N ASP A 80 8.18 4.50 2.97
CA ASP A 80 8.72 4.86 4.29
C ASP A 80 10.27 4.75 4.32
N LEU A 81 10.90 5.12 3.19
CA LEU A 81 12.34 5.03 3.04
C LEU A 81 13.02 6.06 3.92
N GLU A 82 13.77 5.57 4.90
CA GLU A 82 14.55 6.40 5.79
C GLU A 82 15.98 6.58 5.30
N THR A 83 16.57 7.72 5.61
CA THR A 83 18.00 8.04 5.41
C THR A 83 18.63 8.39 6.75
N ASN A 84 19.89 8.04 6.92
CA ASN A 84 20.69 8.43 8.06
C ASN A 84 21.60 9.60 7.67
N ASP A 85 21.98 10.43 8.63
CA ASP A 85 22.84 11.63 8.41
C ASP A 85 24.18 11.29 7.75
N ASP A 86 24.71 10.08 7.98
CA ASP A 86 25.98 9.60 7.43
C ASP A 86 25.84 8.93 6.06
N GLU A 87 24.62 8.79 5.51
CA GLU A 87 24.37 8.10 4.25
C GLU A 87 24.64 9.03 3.06
N SER A 88 25.52 8.63 2.13
CA SER A 88 25.80 9.45 0.96
C SER A 88 24.58 9.50 0.01
N PRO A 89 24.40 10.61 -0.75
CA PRO A 89 23.29 10.72 -1.72
C PRO A 89 23.30 9.60 -2.79
N GLU A 90 24.47 9.06 -3.11
CA GLU A 90 24.59 7.95 -4.06
C GLU A 90 24.06 6.64 -3.48
N VAL A 91 24.41 6.33 -2.23
CA VAL A 91 23.90 5.15 -1.52
C VAL A 91 22.39 5.22 -1.39
N LEU A 92 21.87 6.36 -0.97
CA LEU A 92 20.43 6.57 -0.85
C LEU A 92 19.70 6.40 -2.20
N ARG A 93 20.26 6.95 -3.28
CA ARG A 93 19.69 6.80 -4.63
C ARG A 93 19.65 5.34 -5.07
N ASN A 94 20.72 4.58 -4.85
CA ASN A 94 20.79 3.17 -5.21
C ASN A 94 19.77 2.36 -4.42
N LYS A 95 19.70 2.58 -3.10
CA LYS A 95 18.72 1.95 -2.20
C LYS A 95 17.27 2.23 -2.63
N ALA A 96 16.96 3.50 -2.93
CA ALA A 96 15.64 3.90 -3.41
C ALA A 96 15.31 3.24 -4.77
N THR A 97 16.27 3.23 -5.70
CA THR A 97 16.07 2.66 -7.04
C THR A 97 15.81 1.15 -6.97
N GLU A 98 16.62 0.42 -6.19
CA GLU A 98 16.41 -1.02 -5.98
C GLU A 98 15.02 -1.33 -5.40
N LEU A 99 14.65 -0.58 -4.36
CA LEU A 99 13.36 -0.74 -3.67
C LEU A 99 12.19 -0.48 -4.64
N TRP A 100 12.22 0.64 -5.36
CA TRP A 100 11.16 0.99 -6.30
C TRP A 100 11.04 0.01 -7.47
N LEU A 101 12.15 -0.45 -8.04
CA LEU A 101 12.12 -1.43 -9.13
C LEU A 101 11.60 -2.80 -8.67
N ARG A 102 12.00 -3.24 -7.47
CA ARG A 102 11.50 -4.47 -6.86
C ARG A 102 9.98 -4.41 -6.65
N ASP A 103 9.49 -3.33 -6.06
CA ASP A 103 8.08 -3.16 -5.76
C ASP A 103 7.26 -2.96 -7.04
N TRP A 104 7.79 -2.21 -8.02
CA TRP A 104 7.20 -2.09 -9.34
C TRP A 104 7.02 -3.45 -10.00
N LYS A 105 8.06 -4.29 -9.98
CA LYS A 105 8.01 -5.64 -10.53
C LYS A 105 6.94 -6.49 -9.85
N TYR A 106 6.77 -6.37 -8.54
CA TYR A 106 5.73 -7.09 -7.80
C TYR A 106 4.32 -6.74 -8.28
N PHE A 107 4.04 -5.46 -8.51
CA PHE A 107 2.71 -5.05 -8.98
C PHE A 107 2.46 -5.37 -10.46
N THR A 108 3.49 -5.30 -11.31
CA THR A 108 3.32 -5.30 -12.77
C THR A 108 3.58 -6.65 -13.44
N SER A 109 4.35 -7.56 -12.84
CA SER A 109 4.67 -8.85 -13.44
C SER A 109 3.91 -10.01 -12.79
N GLY A 110 3.76 -11.12 -13.53
CA GLY A 110 3.28 -12.39 -13.01
C GLY A 110 4.41 -13.38 -12.68
N ASP A 111 5.66 -12.89 -12.63
CA ASP A 111 6.84 -13.70 -12.37
C ASP A 111 6.83 -14.30 -10.95
N THR A 112 7.58 -15.38 -10.78
CA THR A 112 7.98 -15.84 -9.46
C THR A 112 9.12 -14.97 -8.93
N LEU A 113 8.88 -14.28 -7.83
CA LEU A 113 9.76 -13.29 -7.24
C LEU A 113 10.32 -13.74 -5.90
N GLN A 114 11.40 -13.07 -5.49
CA GLN A 114 11.97 -13.12 -4.15
C GLN A 114 12.21 -11.71 -3.65
N SER A 115 12.14 -11.50 -2.35
CA SER A 115 12.39 -10.22 -1.71
C SER A 115 13.18 -10.46 -0.41
N PRO A 116 14.08 -9.57 -0.01
CA PRO A 116 14.73 -9.64 1.29
C PRO A 116 13.74 -9.53 2.47
N LEU A 117 12.53 -9.05 2.21
CA LEU A 117 11.47 -8.87 3.22
C LEU A 117 10.68 -10.16 3.51
N VAL A 118 10.83 -11.20 2.68
CA VAL A 118 9.98 -12.40 2.73
C VAL A 118 10.81 -13.66 2.58
N ASN A 119 10.69 -14.55 3.55
CA ASN A 119 11.32 -15.87 3.45
C ASN A 119 10.43 -16.79 2.59
N GLY A 120 10.79 -16.91 1.31
CA GLY A 120 10.09 -17.73 0.33
C GLY A 120 9.92 -17.05 -1.02
N LYS A 121 9.41 -17.82 -1.98
CA LYS A 121 9.06 -17.31 -3.32
C LYS A 121 7.58 -17.00 -3.37
N PHE A 122 7.25 -15.87 -3.99
CA PHE A 122 5.87 -15.46 -4.21
C PHE A 122 5.65 -15.02 -5.65
N LYS A 123 4.42 -15.02 -6.11
CA LYS A 123 4.06 -14.59 -7.46
C LYS A 123 3.75 -13.09 -7.45
N GLY A 124 4.24 -12.35 -8.45
CA GLY A 124 3.84 -10.97 -8.70
C GLY A 124 2.35 -10.86 -9.05
N LEU A 125 1.77 -9.69 -8.83
CA LEU A 125 0.32 -9.50 -8.92
C LEU A 125 -0.19 -9.30 -10.35
N MET A 126 0.67 -8.94 -11.31
CA MET A 126 0.29 -8.70 -12.71
C MET A 126 -0.96 -7.81 -12.85
N LEU A 127 -1.00 -6.73 -12.07
CA LEU A 127 -2.12 -5.79 -12.08
C LEU A 127 -2.18 -5.02 -13.41
N PRO A 128 -3.38 -4.70 -13.92
CA PRO A 128 -3.52 -3.82 -15.08
C PRO A 128 -2.86 -2.46 -14.84
N LYS A 129 -2.27 -1.88 -15.89
CA LYS A 129 -1.62 -0.55 -15.80
C LYS A 129 -2.51 0.52 -15.15
N SER A 130 -3.80 0.50 -15.45
CA SER A 130 -4.77 1.45 -14.88
C SER A 130 -4.88 1.35 -13.36
N VAL A 131 -4.73 0.16 -12.80
CA VAL A 131 -4.73 -0.12 -11.35
C VAL A 131 -3.40 0.32 -10.74
N VAL A 132 -2.28 -0.02 -11.38
CA VAL A 132 -0.95 0.40 -10.95
C VAL A 132 -0.83 1.92 -10.89
N ASP A 133 -1.31 2.64 -11.92
CA ASP A 133 -1.34 4.10 -11.95
C ASP A 133 -2.14 4.69 -10.78
N LYS A 134 -3.24 4.06 -10.38
CA LYS A 134 -4.03 4.48 -9.21
C LYS A 134 -3.21 4.33 -7.93
N ILE A 135 -2.62 3.18 -7.72
CA ILE A 135 -1.86 2.85 -6.51
C ILE A 135 -0.65 3.79 -6.37
N TYR A 136 0.09 4.02 -7.46
CA TYR A 136 1.36 4.77 -7.41
C TYR A 136 1.20 6.28 -7.30
N TYR A 137 0.16 6.90 -7.91
CA TYR A 137 0.03 8.35 -7.87
C TYR A 137 -1.40 8.91 -7.84
N LYS A 138 -2.36 8.35 -8.61
CA LYS A 138 -3.71 8.94 -8.72
C LYS A 138 -4.46 8.97 -7.41
N ASN A 139 -4.29 7.92 -6.58
CA ASN A 139 -4.92 7.88 -5.28
C ASN A 139 -4.29 8.89 -4.32
N ALA A 140 -2.96 9.06 -4.33
CA ALA A 140 -2.31 10.10 -3.55
C ALA A 140 -2.85 11.49 -3.92
N GLU A 141 -2.98 11.80 -5.23
CA GLU A 141 -3.58 13.05 -5.69
C GLU A 141 -5.01 13.23 -5.17
N LYS A 142 -5.83 12.17 -5.25
CA LYS A 142 -7.23 12.19 -4.81
C LYS A 142 -7.38 12.36 -3.30
N TRP A 143 -6.56 11.64 -2.51
CA TRP A 143 -6.72 11.56 -1.06
C TRP A 143 -6.04 12.71 -0.33
N TYR A 144 -4.89 13.19 -0.81
CA TYR A 144 -4.11 14.24 -0.13
C TYR A 144 -4.30 15.63 -0.73
N PHE A 145 -4.59 15.77 -2.04
CA PHE A 145 -4.50 17.09 -2.70
C PHE A 145 -5.83 17.62 -3.27
N LYS A 146 -6.77 16.79 -3.69
CA LYS A 146 -8.00 17.24 -4.37
C LYS A 146 -9.02 18.02 -3.52
N ASN A 147 -8.80 18.15 -2.22
CA ASN A 147 -9.67 18.90 -1.32
C ASN A 147 -8.95 20.03 -0.59
N ASN A 148 -7.85 20.56 -1.12
CA ASN A 148 -7.19 21.72 -0.53
C ASN A 148 -7.81 23.00 -1.12
N PRO A 149 -8.67 23.75 -0.37
CA PRO A 149 -9.32 24.96 -0.86
C PRO A 149 -8.36 26.14 -1.08
N SER A 150 -7.07 25.97 -0.80
CA SER A 150 -6.03 27.00 -0.91
C SER A 150 -5.40 27.16 -2.31
N LYS A 151 -5.97 26.51 -3.36
CA LYS A 151 -5.58 26.73 -4.77
C LYS A 151 -6.78 27.22 -5.58
N LYS A 152 -7.35 28.36 -5.14
CA LYS A 152 -8.14 29.23 -6.02
C LYS A 152 -7.54 30.62 -6.01
#